data_92a90cf321811cb8373c7ce55c414bf9
#
_entry.id   92a90cf321811cb8373c7ce55c414bf9
#
_cell.length_a   1.000
_cell.length_b   1.000
_cell.length_c   1.000
_cell.angle_alpha   90.00
_cell.angle_beta   90.00
_cell.angle_gamma   90.00
#
_symmetry.space_group_name_H-M   'P 1'
#
loop_
_entity.id
_entity.type
_entity.pdbx_description
1 polymer ?
#
loop_
_entity_poly.entity_id
_entity_poly.type
_entity_poly.pdbx_seq_one_letter_code
_entity_poly.pdbx_strand_id
1 'polypeptide(L)'
;MKDRKIREQYKRLIKLSFAAVMLLGLCLLYAVVWSGYYNEAILQAPFYRRGNWVMVLIYGILLTFFMSTYGGFKIGYLKNGNLIYSQIISVLFANIVTYLQIAVIDRRFVNPVYLLPMTAAEIAFIVMWTMIFQTGYRRVFPPRRMLFIEGDRKDYHLMDKMNARDDKYQICEAIFPTKCEMQ
;
A
#
# COMPACT_ATOMS: atom_id res chain seq x y z
N MET A 1 -26.28 6.84 16.54
CA MET A 1 -25.21 5.85 16.80
C MET A 1 -25.11 4.79 15.72
N LYS A 2 -26.20 4.32 15.13
CA LYS A 2 -26.27 3.27 14.08
C LYS A 2 -25.55 3.69 12.78
N ASP A 3 -25.74 4.91 12.30
CA ASP A 3 -25.14 5.42 11.06
C ASP A 3 -23.59 5.55 11.13
N ARG A 4 -23.06 5.80 12.32
CA ARG A 4 -21.62 5.90 12.55
C ARG A 4 -20.93 4.54 12.42
N LYS A 5 -21.56 3.46 12.93
CA LYS A 5 -21.06 2.08 12.79
C LYS A 5 -21.09 1.61 11.34
N ILE A 6 -22.16 1.90 10.61
CA ILE A 6 -22.30 1.55 9.19
C ILE A 6 -21.19 2.24 8.37
N ARG A 7 -20.93 3.51 8.63
CA ARG A 7 -19.88 4.28 7.94
C ARG A 7 -18.46 3.77 8.19
N GLU A 8 -18.20 3.25 9.39
CA GLU A 8 -16.89 2.65 9.71
C GLU A 8 -16.70 1.27 9.09
N GLN A 9 -17.76 0.47 9.00
CA GLN A 9 -17.73 -0.82 8.29
C GLN A 9 -17.46 -0.63 6.79
N TYR A 10 -18.11 0.33 6.15
CA TYR A 10 -17.85 0.68 4.75
C TYR A 10 -16.39 1.10 4.51
N LYS A 11 -15.79 1.86 5.41
CA LYS A 11 -14.37 2.24 5.31
C LYS A 11 -13.45 1.03 5.35
N ARG A 12 -13.74 0.04 6.20
CA ARG A 12 -12.94 -1.19 6.29
C ARG A 12 -13.08 -2.04 5.02
N LEU A 13 -14.29 -2.19 4.50
CA LEU A 13 -14.55 -2.92 3.26
C LEU A 13 -13.82 -2.31 2.08
N ILE A 14 -13.89 -0.99 1.92
CA ILE A 14 -13.20 -0.28 0.83
C ILE A 14 -11.68 -0.47 0.92
N LYS A 15 -11.10 -0.40 2.13
CA LYS A 15 -9.68 -0.66 2.32
C LYS A 15 -9.29 -2.10 2.01
N LEU A 16 -10.13 -3.05 2.40
CA LEU A 16 -9.91 -4.47 2.12
C LEU A 16 -10.00 -4.76 0.61
N SER A 17 -11.01 -4.18 -0.07
CA SER A 17 -11.15 -4.30 -1.52
C SER A 17 -9.95 -3.74 -2.27
N PHE A 18 -9.43 -2.59 -1.84
CA PHE A 18 -8.21 -2.02 -2.40
C PHE A 18 -7.03 -2.97 -2.28
N ALA A 19 -6.80 -3.49 -1.07
CA ALA A 19 -5.69 -4.40 -0.80
C ALA A 19 -5.82 -5.70 -1.61
N ALA A 20 -7.04 -6.25 -1.71
CA ALA A 20 -7.31 -7.45 -2.47
C ALA A 20 -7.05 -7.26 -3.97
N VAL A 21 -7.56 -6.18 -4.57
CA VAL A 21 -7.35 -5.90 -6.00
C VAL A 21 -5.87 -5.64 -6.29
N MET A 22 -5.18 -4.92 -5.41
CA MET A 22 -3.74 -4.67 -5.56
C MET A 22 -2.94 -5.97 -5.51
N LEU A 23 -3.20 -6.85 -4.54
CA LEU A 23 -2.54 -8.15 -4.44
C LEU A 23 -2.84 -9.03 -5.65
N LEU A 24 -4.10 -9.09 -6.08
CA LEU A 24 -4.49 -9.85 -7.28
C LEU A 24 -3.78 -9.32 -8.53
N GLY A 25 -3.71 -8.01 -8.72
CA GLY A 25 -3.02 -7.41 -9.85
C GLY A 25 -1.52 -7.74 -9.89
N LEU A 26 -0.83 -7.66 -8.74
CA LEU A 26 0.58 -8.02 -8.62
C LEU A 26 0.81 -9.53 -8.83
N CYS A 27 -0.05 -10.39 -8.27
CA CYS A 27 0.02 -11.83 -8.50
C CYS A 27 -0.23 -12.20 -9.97
N LEU A 28 -1.11 -11.49 -10.68
CA LEU A 28 -1.34 -11.68 -12.11
C LEU A 28 -0.13 -11.26 -12.93
N LEU A 29 0.49 -10.12 -12.63
CA LEU A 29 1.73 -9.69 -13.30
C LEU A 29 2.83 -10.74 -13.12
N TYR A 30 3.02 -11.21 -11.89
CA TYR A 30 3.95 -12.30 -11.61
C TYR A 30 3.61 -13.58 -12.39
N ALA A 31 2.33 -13.98 -12.42
CA ALA A 31 1.88 -15.19 -13.10
C ALA A 31 2.17 -15.15 -14.61
N VAL A 32 1.97 -13.99 -15.25
CA VAL A 32 2.27 -13.79 -16.69
C VAL A 32 3.76 -13.94 -16.95
N VAL A 33 4.61 -13.29 -16.14
CA VAL A 33 6.06 -13.37 -16.30
C VAL A 33 6.57 -14.76 -15.96
N TRP A 34 6.03 -15.39 -14.91
CA TRP A 34 6.37 -16.75 -14.52
C TRP A 34 6.07 -17.76 -15.63
N SER A 35 4.85 -17.76 -16.15
CA SER A 35 4.43 -18.75 -17.16
C SER A 35 5.09 -18.51 -18.52
N GLY A 36 5.26 -17.25 -18.94
CA GLY A 36 5.75 -16.90 -20.25
C GLY A 36 7.29 -16.90 -20.38
N TYR A 37 8.01 -16.64 -19.27
CA TYR A 37 9.45 -16.52 -19.32
C TYR A 37 10.17 -17.52 -18.44
N TYR A 38 9.87 -17.56 -17.14
CA TYR A 38 10.66 -18.35 -16.21
C TYR A 38 10.46 -19.84 -16.38
N ASN A 39 9.22 -20.28 -16.54
CA ASN A 39 8.90 -21.69 -16.60
C ASN A 39 9.33 -22.36 -17.91
N GLU A 40 9.24 -21.66 -19.03
CA GLU A 40 9.53 -22.25 -20.35
C GLU A 40 10.96 -21.99 -20.81
N ALA A 41 11.50 -20.80 -20.55
CA ALA A 41 12.78 -20.39 -21.13
C ALA A 41 13.98 -20.58 -20.19
N ILE A 42 13.77 -20.67 -18.88
CA ILE A 42 14.83 -20.56 -17.87
C ILE A 42 15.00 -21.84 -17.07
N LEU A 43 13.91 -22.48 -16.63
CA LEU A 43 13.97 -23.68 -15.81
C LEU A 43 14.36 -24.90 -16.65
N GLN A 44 15.32 -25.71 -16.16
CA GLN A 44 15.69 -26.98 -16.77
C GLN A 44 14.58 -28.03 -16.70
N ALA A 45 13.76 -27.98 -15.65
CA ALA A 45 12.60 -28.82 -15.45
C ALA A 45 11.35 -27.93 -15.26
N PRO A 46 10.63 -27.60 -16.34
CA PRO A 46 9.48 -26.73 -16.26
C PRO A 46 8.35 -27.33 -15.41
N PHE A 47 7.70 -26.47 -14.63
CA PHE A 47 6.56 -26.89 -13.84
C PHE A 47 5.31 -27.07 -14.72
N TYR A 48 4.61 -28.18 -14.51
CA TYR A 48 3.32 -28.39 -15.16
C TYR A 48 2.19 -27.69 -14.40
N ARG A 49 1.15 -27.35 -15.10
CA ARG A 49 -0.12 -26.69 -14.71
C ARG A 49 -0.33 -26.39 -13.22
N ARG A 50 -0.30 -27.39 -12.34
CA ARG A 50 -0.51 -27.23 -10.89
C ARG A 50 0.69 -26.60 -10.18
N GLY A 51 1.89 -26.87 -10.62
CA GLY A 51 3.11 -26.31 -10.05
C GLY A 51 3.22 -24.80 -10.27
N ASN A 52 2.76 -24.28 -11.41
CA ASN A 52 2.74 -22.84 -11.68
C ASN A 52 1.84 -22.08 -10.70
N TRP A 53 0.69 -22.63 -10.34
CA TRP A 53 -0.20 -22.00 -9.36
C TRP A 53 0.40 -21.99 -7.95
N VAL A 54 1.17 -23.00 -7.59
CA VAL A 54 1.88 -23.03 -6.30
C VAL A 54 2.90 -21.89 -6.24
N MET A 55 3.65 -21.64 -7.32
CA MET A 55 4.61 -20.54 -7.35
C MET A 55 3.94 -19.17 -7.22
N VAL A 56 2.82 -18.94 -7.89
CA VAL A 56 2.03 -17.72 -7.76
C VAL A 56 1.47 -17.56 -6.33
N LEU A 57 1.03 -18.66 -5.70
CA LEU A 57 0.53 -18.65 -4.33
C LEU A 57 1.65 -18.29 -3.34
N ILE A 58 2.83 -18.88 -3.47
CA ILE A 58 3.99 -18.57 -2.62
C ILE A 58 4.37 -17.09 -2.78
N TYR A 59 4.41 -16.58 -4.02
CA TYR A 59 4.65 -15.17 -4.28
C TYR A 59 3.61 -14.28 -3.58
N GLY A 60 2.33 -14.62 -3.67
CA GLY A 60 1.25 -13.88 -3.00
C GLY A 60 1.37 -13.87 -1.47
N ILE A 61 1.80 -14.99 -0.88
CA ILE A 61 2.07 -15.08 0.57
C ILE A 61 3.23 -14.17 0.97
N LEU A 62 4.35 -14.24 0.24
CA LEU A 62 5.53 -13.39 0.48
C LEU A 62 5.17 -11.91 0.35
N LEU A 63 4.46 -11.55 -0.71
CA LEU A 63 4.02 -10.19 -0.94
C LEU A 63 3.11 -9.68 0.19
N THR A 64 2.15 -10.50 0.63
CA THR A 64 1.26 -10.16 1.75
C THR A 64 2.03 -9.98 3.05
N PHE A 65 3.01 -10.84 3.31
CA PHE A 65 3.88 -10.75 4.47
C PHE A 65 4.67 -9.44 4.47
N PHE A 66 5.37 -9.12 3.39
CA PHE A 66 6.15 -7.88 3.32
C PHE A 66 5.27 -6.63 3.35
N MET A 67 4.14 -6.62 2.65
CA MET A 67 3.19 -5.51 2.69
C MET A 67 2.60 -5.28 4.09
N SER A 68 2.34 -6.35 4.84
CA SER A 68 1.89 -6.25 6.23
C SER A 68 2.98 -5.67 7.12
N THR A 69 4.22 -6.13 6.97
CA THR A 69 5.39 -5.72 7.77
C THR A 69 5.74 -4.25 7.54
N TYR A 70 5.86 -3.83 6.29
CA TYR A 70 6.22 -2.45 5.94
C TYR A 70 5.04 -1.48 5.95
N GLY A 71 3.82 -1.97 6.18
CA GLY A 71 2.63 -1.14 6.29
C GLY A 71 2.03 -0.71 4.96
N GLY A 72 2.28 -1.45 3.88
CA GLY A 72 1.72 -1.20 2.55
C GLY A 72 0.19 -1.24 2.48
N PHE A 73 -0.46 -1.85 3.47
CA PHE A 73 -1.92 -1.86 3.63
C PHE A 73 -2.48 -0.72 4.49
N LYS A 74 -1.64 0.15 5.06
CA LYS A 74 -2.08 1.25 5.95
C LYS A 74 -2.65 2.45 5.18
N ILE A 75 -3.64 2.19 4.33
CA ILE A 75 -4.33 3.18 3.50
C ILE A 75 -5.13 4.15 4.37
N GLY A 76 -4.99 5.45 4.10
CA GLY A 76 -5.65 6.50 4.87
C GLY A 76 -5.05 6.73 6.27
N TYR A 77 -3.94 6.06 6.61
CA TYR A 77 -3.12 6.37 7.79
C TYR A 77 -1.80 7.02 7.41
N LEU A 78 -1.18 6.59 6.31
CA LEU A 78 0.06 7.12 5.80
C LEU A 78 -0.21 8.20 4.75
N LYS A 79 0.71 9.18 4.64
CA LYS A 79 0.74 10.12 3.53
C LYS A 79 0.97 9.35 2.22
N ASN A 80 0.41 9.84 1.11
CA ASN A 80 0.43 9.15 -0.18
C ASN A 80 1.83 8.64 -0.58
N GLY A 81 2.84 9.51 -0.48
CA GLY A 81 4.22 9.14 -0.82
C GLY A 81 4.77 8.03 0.07
N ASN A 82 4.53 8.10 1.38
CA ASN A 82 5.00 7.09 2.33
C ASN A 82 4.32 5.73 2.12
N LEU A 83 3.06 5.74 1.68
CA LEU A 83 2.35 4.50 1.35
C LEU A 83 2.95 3.85 0.11
N ILE A 84 3.15 4.62 -0.97
CA ILE A 84 3.77 4.13 -2.21
C ILE A 84 5.18 3.60 -1.93
N TYR A 85 5.98 4.35 -1.18
CA TYR A 85 7.33 3.93 -0.79
C TYR A 85 7.33 2.61 -0.02
N SER A 86 6.42 2.45 0.94
CA SER A 86 6.23 1.21 1.71
C SER A 86 5.87 0.02 0.83
N GLN A 87 5.01 0.24 -0.17
CA GLN A 87 4.60 -0.78 -1.14
C GLN A 87 5.74 -1.17 -2.08
N ILE A 88 6.50 -0.20 -2.59
CA ILE A 88 7.67 -0.44 -3.45
C ILE A 88 8.72 -1.28 -2.71
N ILE A 89 9.05 -0.91 -1.47
CA ILE A 89 9.99 -1.68 -0.66
C ILE A 89 9.49 -3.12 -0.48
N SER A 90 8.20 -3.30 -0.20
CA SER A 90 7.61 -4.63 -0.01
C SER A 90 7.77 -5.51 -1.25
N VAL A 91 7.53 -4.95 -2.44
CA VAL A 91 7.68 -5.67 -3.73
C VAL A 91 9.15 -5.97 -4.00
N LEU A 92 10.07 -5.04 -3.76
CA LEU A 92 11.50 -5.28 -3.94
C LEU A 92 11.98 -6.46 -3.09
N PHE A 93 11.60 -6.51 -1.80
CA PHE A 93 11.97 -7.64 -0.95
C PHE A 93 11.31 -8.94 -1.39
N ALA A 94 10.03 -8.91 -1.78
CA ALA A 94 9.34 -10.09 -2.31
C ALA A 94 10.07 -10.62 -3.56
N ASN A 95 10.47 -9.75 -4.49
CA ASN A 95 11.17 -10.12 -5.71
C ASN A 95 12.56 -10.68 -5.44
N ILE A 96 13.31 -10.12 -4.47
CA ILE A 96 14.62 -10.65 -4.06
C ILE A 96 14.45 -12.08 -3.51
N VAL A 97 13.50 -12.31 -2.62
CA VAL A 97 13.26 -13.65 -2.04
C VAL A 97 12.80 -14.63 -3.13
N THR A 98 11.92 -14.19 -4.03
CA THR A 98 11.45 -15.00 -5.16
C THR A 98 12.60 -15.35 -6.11
N TYR A 99 13.51 -14.43 -6.38
CA TYR A 99 14.71 -14.71 -7.17
C TYR A 99 15.57 -15.78 -6.52
N LEU A 100 15.84 -15.67 -5.21
CA LEU A 100 16.59 -16.69 -4.48
C LEU A 100 15.88 -18.05 -4.51
N GLN A 101 14.56 -18.06 -4.38
CA GLN A 101 13.76 -19.28 -4.49
C GLN A 101 13.91 -19.94 -5.86
N ILE A 102 13.87 -19.17 -6.95
CA ILE A 102 14.06 -19.68 -8.31
C ILE A 102 15.47 -20.24 -8.47
N ALA A 103 16.50 -19.53 -7.98
CA ALA A 103 17.88 -19.98 -8.04
C ALA A 103 18.11 -21.30 -7.28
N VAL A 104 17.42 -21.51 -6.15
CA VAL A 104 17.48 -22.76 -5.38
C VAL A 104 16.80 -23.90 -6.15
N ILE A 105 15.65 -23.66 -6.77
CA ILE A 105 14.90 -24.66 -7.54
C ILE A 105 15.71 -25.11 -8.76
N ASP A 106 16.28 -24.16 -9.49
CA ASP A 106 17.04 -24.46 -10.71
C ASP A 106 18.51 -24.85 -10.44
N ARG A 107 18.94 -24.83 -9.16
CA ARG A 107 20.31 -25.14 -8.71
C ARG A 107 21.40 -24.31 -9.40
N ARG A 108 21.05 -23.15 -9.92
CA ARG A 108 21.98 -22.19 -10.56
C ARG A 108 21.44 -20.77 -10.39
N PHE A 109 22.35 -19.79 -10.46
CA PHE A 109 21.95 -18.40 -10.53
C PHE A 109 21.40 -18.09 -11.92
N VAL A 110 20.10 -17.83 -11.97
CA VAL A 110 19.40 -17.44 -13.19
C VAL A 110 19.71 -15.97 -13.48
N ASN A 111 19.73 -15.58 -14.76
CA ASN A 111 19.98 -14.20 -15.13
C ASN A 111 18.86 -13.27 -14.58
N PRO A 112 19.20 -12.28 -13.72
CA PRO A 112 18.22 -11.40 -13.11
C PRO A 112 17.60 -10.39 -14.09
N VAL A 113 18.08 -10.30 -15.32
CA VAL A 113 17.62 -9.32 -16.33
C VAL A 113 16.11 -9.41 -16.57
N TYR A 114 15.53 -10.59 -16.51
CA TYR A 114 14.07 -10.77 -16.69
C TYR A 114 13.24 -10.31 -15.49
N LEU A 115 13.85 -10.20 -14.31
CA LEU A 115 13.19 -9.69 -13.12
C LEU A 115 13.02 -8.17 -13.15
N LEU A 116 13.92 -7.46 -13.82
CA LEU A 116 13.91 -5.99 -13.87
C LEU A 116 12.64 -5.43 -14.54
N PRO A 117 12.24 -5.86 -15.76
CA PRO A 117 11.01 -5.37 -16.37
C PRO A 117 9.75 -5.75 -15.59
N MET A 118 9.74 -6.92 -14.93
CA MET A 118 8.67 -7.33 -14.04
C MET A 118 8.55 -6.35 -12.87
N THR A 119 9.65 -6.11 -12.16
CA THR A 119 9.67 -5.18 -11.03
C THR A 119 9.27 -3.77 -11.45
N ALA A 120 9.70 -3.30 -12.62
CA ALA A 120 9.30 -2.00 -13.15
C ALA A 120 7.79 -1.93 -13.43
N ALA A 121 7.21 -2.98 -14.01
CA ALA A 121 5.77 -3.08 -14.25
C ALA A 121 4.96 -3.11 -12.94
N GLU A 122 5.45 -3.82 -11.93
CA GLU A 122 4.83 -3.87 -10.59
C GLU A 122 4.86 -2.50 -9.90
N ILE A 123 5.99 -1.80 -9.97
CA ILE A 123 6.11 -0.44 -9.41
C ILE A 123 5.15 0.51 -10.14
N ALA A 124 5.10 0.47 -11.47
CA ALA A 124 4.17 1.29 -12.25
C ALA A 124 2.70 0.99 -11.87
N PHE A 125 2.36 -0.29 -11.74
CA PHE A 125 1.02 -0.70 -11.31
C PHE A 125 0.68 -0.19 -9.90
N ILE A 126 1.60 -0.30 -8.94
CA ILE A 126 1.43 0.20 -7.57
C ILE A 126 1.16 1.71 -7.57
N VAL A 127 1.99 2.47 -8.27
CA VAL A 127 1.84 3.94 -8.33
C VAL A 127 0.50 4.32 -8.94
N MET A 128 0.17 3.75 -10.10
CA MET A 128 -1.08 4.01 -10.80
C MET A 128 -2.29 3.64 -9.92
N TRP A 129 -2.33 2.42 -9.39
CA TRP A 129 -3.45 1.93 -8.58
C TRP A 129 -3.64 2.74 -7.31
N THR A 130 -2.55 3.06 -6.59
CA THR A 130 -2.59 3.84 -5.36
C THR A 130 -3.07 5.27 -5.62
N MET A 131 -2.64 5.90 -6.72
CA MET A 131 -3.11 7.25 -7.09
C MET A 131 -4.60 7.26 -7.43
N ILE A 132 -5.07 6.31 -8.25
CA ILE A 132 -6.49 6.19 -8.62
C ILE A 132 -7.34 6.00 -7.36
N PHE A 133 -6.95 5.06 -6.52
CA PHE A 133 -7.71 4.76 -5.31
C PHE A 133 -7.76 5.94 -4.35
N GLN A 134 -6.64 6.61 -4.11
CA GLN A 134 -6.59 7.74 -3.18
C GLN A 134 -7.41 8.92 -3.67
N THR A 135 -7.41 9.19 -4.97
CA THR A 135 -8.27 10.22 -5.56
C THR A 135 -9.74 9.89 -5.34
N GLY A 136 -10.14 8.64 -5.58
CA GLY A 136 -11.49 8.17 -5.30
C GLY A 136 -11.86 8.21 -3.80
N TYR A 137 -10.93 7.75 -2.96
CA TYR A 137 -11.14 7.71 -1.51
C TYR A 137 -11.34 9.12 -0.90
N ARG A 138 -10.56 10.11 -1.34
CA ARG A 138 -10.72 11.51 -0.89
C ARG A 138 -12.05 12.13 -1.31
N ARG A 139 -12.59 11.76 -2.49
CA ARG A 139 -13.91 12.23 -2.94
C ARG A 139 -15.06 11.66 -2.07
N VAL A 140 -14.94 10.40 -1.69
CA VAL A 140 -15.98 9.71 -0.88
C VAL A 140 -15.87 10.06 0.61
N PHE A 141 -14.64 10.27 1.11
CA PHE A 141 -14.37 10.58 2.51
C PHE A 141 -13.53 11.86 2.61
N PRO A 142 -14.17 13.03 2.55
CA PRO A 142 -13.45 14.31 2.69
C PRO A 142 -12.79 14.41 4.08
N PRO A 143 -11.70 15.19 4.20
CA PRO A 143 -10.99 15.39 5.45
C PRO A 143 -11.93 15.94 6.53
N ARG A 144 -11.68 15.58 7.77
CA ARG A 144 -12.50 16.04 8.89
C ARG A 144 -12.17 17.49 9.20
N ARG A 145 -13.19 18.33 9.23
CA ARG A 145 -13.06 19.71 9.73
C ARG A 145 -12.85 19.66 11.23
N MET A 146 -11.82 20.33 11.72
CA MET A 146 -11.50 20.45 13.13
C MET A 146 -11.45 21.91 13.54
N LEU A 147 -11.92 22.18 14.75
CA LEU A 147 -11.71 23.43 15.46
C LEU A 147 -10.47 23.23 16.35
N PHE A 148 -9.53 24.13 16.24
CA PHE A 148 -8.36 24.14 17.09
C PHE A 148 -8.63 25.09 18.25
N ILE A 149 -8.64 24.56 19.49
CA ILE A 149 -8.77 25.36 20.70
C ILE A 149 -7.37 25.51 21.27
N GLU A 150 -6.84 26.71 21.21
CA GLU A 150 -5.49 27.02 21.70
C GLU A 150 -5.58 27.34 23.21
N GLY A 151 -4.74 26.67 24.01
CA GLY A 151 -4.58 26.95 25.43
C GLY A 151 -3.63 28.13 25.68
N ASP A 152 -3.16 28.28 26.90
CA ASP A 152 -2.28 29.40 27.36
C ASP A 152 -0.92 29.48 26.63
N ARG A 153 -0.49 28.45 25.92
CA ARG A 153 0.75 28.44 25.12
C ARG A 153 0.42 28.48 23.64
N LYS A 154 0.88 29.54 22.97
CA LYS A 154 0.79 29.69 21.52
C LYS A 154 1.74 28.73 20.81
N ASP A 155 1.25 27.59 20.36
CA ASP A 155 2.03 26.58 19.65
C ASP A 155 1.71 26.64 18.13
N TYR A 156 2.17 27.69 17.46
CA TYR A 156 2.05 27.84 16.00
C TYR A 156 2.63 26.66 15.23
N HIS A 157 3.65 26.01 15.80
CA HIS A 157 4.32 24.86 15.17
C HIS A 157 3.46 23.60 15.14
N LEU A 158 2.51 23.44 16.07
CA LEU A 158 1.57 22.33 16.10
C LEU A 158 0.50 22.50 15.00
N MET A 159 0.05 23.73 14.82
CA MET A 159 -0.94 24.08 13.80
C MET A 159 -0.41 23.86 12.38
N ASP A 160 0.84 24.25 12.12
CA ASP A 160 1.52 24.00 10.84
C ASP A 160 1.74 22.53 10.58
N LYS A 161 2.14 21.74 11.58
CA LYS A 161 2.28 20.28 11.48
C LYS A 161 0.94 19.58 11.21
N MET A 162 -0.15 20.06 11.78
CA MET A 162 -1.48 19.51 11.54
C MET A 162 -2.00 19.88 10.16
N ASN A 163 -1.80 21.12 9.71
CA ASN A 163 -2.18 21.58 8.36
C ASN A 163 -1.32 20.91 7.27
N ALA A 164 -0.08 20.52 7.57
CA ALA A 164 0.75 19.73 6.63
C ALA A 164 0.18 18.33 6.34
N ARG A 165 -0.91 17.94 7.03
CA ARG A 165 -1.67 16.69 6.81
C ARG A 165 -3.07 16.96 6.26
N ASP A 166 -3.15 17.63 5.12
CA ASP A 166 -4.39 17.92 4.38
C ASP A 166 -5.23 16.68 4.04
N ASP A 167 -4.60 15.49 4.12
CA ASP A 167 -5.24 14.21 3.86
C ASP A 167 -6.19 13.75 4.98
N LYS A 168 -6.03 14.26 6.21
CA LYS A 168 -6.82 13.83 7.38
C LYS A 168 -7.61 14.91 8.05
N TYR A 169 -7.03 16.07 8.21
CA TYR A 169 -7.57 17.14 9.04
C TYR A 169 -7.51 18.46 8.28
N GLN A 170 -8.56 19.24 8.40
CA GLN A 170 -8.60 20.61 7.91
C GLN A 170 -8.99 21.48 9.09
N ILE A 171 -8.06 22.28 9.59
CA ILE A 171 -8.33 23.26 10.64
C ILE A 171 -9.06 24.40 9.98
N CYS A 172 -10.35 24.58 10.33
CA CYS A 172 -11.19 25.63 9.76
C CYS A 172 -11.08 26.92 10.57
N GLU A 173 -10.84 26.83 11.88
CA GLU A 173 -10.86 27.98 12.78
C GLU A 173 -10.03 27.69 14.04
N ALA A 174 -9.26 28.67 14.49
CA ALA A 174 -8.56 28.63 15.76
C ALA A 174 -9.33 29.53 16.73
N ILE A 175 -9.84 28.96 17.84
CA ILE A 175 -10.54 29.72 18.88
C ILE A 175 -9.59 29.88 20.05
N PHE A 176 -9.36 31.13 20.43
CA PHE A 176 -8.66 31.46 21.66
C PHE A 176 -9.69 31.60 22.80
N PRO A 177 -9.65 30.78 23.82
CA PRO A 177 -10.52 30.99 24.98
C PRO A 177 -10.07 32.28 25.65
N THR A 178 -10.86 33.33 25.49
CA THR A 178 -10.71 34.54 26.32
C THR A 178 -10.99 34.09 27.75
N LYS A 179 -10.06 34.41 28.67
CA LYS A 179 -10.28 34.19 30.12
C LYS A 179 -11.65 34.77 30.47
N CYS A 180 -12.61 33.90 30.71
CA CYS A 180 -13.77 34.31 31.48
C CYS A 180 -13.24 34.60 32.89
N GLU A 181 -13.20 35.87 33.26
CA GLU A 181 -13.06 36.29 34.66
C GLU A 181 -14.24 35.70 35.40
N MET A 182 -13.97 34.65 36.18
CA MET A 182 -14.91 34.24 37.24
C MET A 182 -14.81 35.29 38.32
N GLN A 183 -15.78 36.19 38.35
CA GLN A 183 -16.18 36.95 39.54
C GLN A 183 -17.03 36.06 40.44
#